data_6b9f791a43546c7ffc2f2256b4efd97d
#
_entry.id   6b9f791a43546c7ffc2f2256b4efd97d
#
_cell.length_a   1.000
_cell.length_b   1.000
_cell.length_c   1.000
_cell.angle_alpha   90.00
_cell.angle_beta   90.00
_cell.angle_gamma   90.00
#
_symmetry.space_group_name_H-M   'P 1'
#
loop_
_entity.id
_entity.type
_entity.pdbx_description
1 polymer ?
#
loop_
_entity_poly.entity_id
_entity_poly.type
_entity_poly.pdbx_seq_one_letter_code
_entity_poly.pdbx_strand_id
1 'polypeptide(L)'
;GFDRLIIVAPGMTPQVLFNKCSGLFKTWKYTNKDLDEVIISDRTPAKGAYAIWLRDRIEADEEMKNISANQIKQQQIITCTLEERILYELKYFKETNQHLDVQKITLCAGSRNQSGVVPNVRWYGSKMFVGWYNPDDQDDLLRARAAVI
;
A
#
# COMPACT_ATOMS: atom_id res chain seq x y z
N GLY A 1 7.71 -15.52 9.02
CA GLY A 1 7.68 -15.02 7.68
C GLY A 1 7.59 -13.51 7.50
N PHE A 2 7.55 -12.70 8.57
CA PHE A 2 7.50 -11.23 8.45
C PHE A 2 8.93 -10.67 8.50
N ASP A 3 9.61 -10.75 7.36
CA ASP A 3 11.06 -10.48 7.26
C ASP A 3 11.40 -9.17 6.56
N ARG A 4 10.41 -8.45 6.02
CA ARG A 4 10.62 -7.17 5.34
C ARG A 4 10.35 -6.02 6.30
N LEU A 5 11.43 -5.39 6.75
CA LEU A 5 11.33 -4.19 7.60
C LEU A 5 11.04 -2.96 6.75
N ILE A 6 10.04 -2.20 7.14
CA ILE A 6 9.70 -0.91 6.54
C ILE A 6 9.76 0.14 7.64
N ILE A 7 10.62 1.13 7.47
CA ILE A 7 10.77 2.26 8.41
C ILE A 7 10.16 3.50 7.76
N VAL A 8 9.15 4.05 8.40
CA VAL A 8 8.45 5.25 7.92
C VAL A 8 8.90 6.44 8.78
N ALA A 9 9.64 7.35 8.16
CA ALA A 9 10.18 8.53 8.83
C ALA A 9 9.26 9.75 8.64
N PRO A 10 9.35 10.76 9.52
CA PRO A 10 8.63 12.02 9.32
C PRO A 10 8.87 12.59 7.92
N GLY A 11 7.81 13.08 7.29
CA GLY A 11 7.86 13.57 5.91
C GLY A 11 7.61 12.49 4.85
N MET A 12 7.58 11.22 5.19
CA MET A 12 7.22 10.14 4.26
C MET A 12 5.70 10.00 4.19
N THR A 13 5.07 10.91 3.47
CA THR A 13 3.62 10.92 3.25
C THR A 13 3.29 10.17 1.95
N PRO A 14 2.02 9.79 1.72
CA PRO A 14 1.63 9.12 0.48
C PRO A 14 2.06 9.89 -0.77
N GLN A 15 1.81 11.20 -0.82
CA GLN A 15 2.14 12.00 -2.02
C GLN A 15 3.65 12.15 -2.20
N VAL A 16 4.40 12.39 -1.12
CA VAL A 16 5.85 12.52 -1.18
C VAL A 16 6.48 11.23 -1.73
N LEU A 17 6.04 10.08 -1.23
CA LEU A 17 6.54 8.78 -1.69
C LEU A 17 6.11 8.48 -3.12
N PHE A 18 4.88 8.82 -3.49
CA PHE A 18 4.41 8.70 -4.87
C PHE A 18 5.30 9.52 -5.82
N ASN A 19 5.61 10.76 -5.45
CA ASN A 19 6.46 11.64 -6.26
C ASN A 19 7.88 11.08 -6.41
N LYS A 20 8.43 10.47 -5.35
CA LYS A 20 9.74 9.81 -5.43
C LYS A 20 9.73 8.67 -6.43
N CYS A 21 8.68 7.87 -6.43
CA CYS A 21 8.50 6.80 -7.41
C CYS A 21 8.39 7.38 -8.83
N SER A 22 7.64 8.48 -9.01
CA SER A 22 7.48 9.13 -10.30
C SER A 22 8.79 9.64 -10.90
N GLY A 23 9.77 9.94 -10.05
CA GLY A 23 11.11 10.32 -10.49
C GLY A 23 11.95 9.14 -10.99
N LEU A 24 11.54 7.90 -10.74
CA LEU A 24 12.29 6.69 -11.09
C LEU A 24 11.61 5.85 -12.17
N PHE A 25 10.28 5.82 -12.21
CA PHE A 25 9.51 5.03 -13.16
C PHE A 25 8.12 5.66 -13.37
N LYS A 26 7.39 5.17 -14.36
CA LYS A 26 6.07 5.69 -14.68
C LYS A 26 5.08 5.37 -13.56
N THR A 27 4.21 6.30 -13.26
CA THR A 27 3.19 6.20 -12.22
C THR A 27 1.86 6.73 -12.72
N TRP A 28 0.79 6.30 -12.06
CA TRP A 28 -0.55 6.81 -12.28
C TRP A 28 -1.33 6.74 -10.97
N LYS A 29 -2.18 7.72 -10.73
CA LYS A 29 -3.09 7.69 -9.59
C LYS A 29 -4.50 8.12 -10.03
N TYR A 30 -5.50 7.56 -9.34
CA TYR A 30 -6.91 7.73 -9.67
C TYR A 30 -7.45 9.15 -9.50
N THR A 31 -6.71 10.04 -8.87
CA THR A 31 -7.15 11.41 -8.58
C THR A 31 -6.05 12.40 -8.94
N ASN A 32 -6.46 13.59 -9.39
CA ASN A 32 -5.54 14.70 -9.60
C ASN A 32 -5.20 15.42 -8.29
N LYS A 33 -5.93 15.14 -7.22
CA LYS A 33 -5.69 15.76 -5.92
C LYS A 33 -4.44 15.18 -5.27
N ASP A 34 -3.85 15.94 -4.37
CA ASP A 34 -2.75 15.49 -3.52
C ASP A 34 -3.24 14.32 -2.66
N LEU A 35 -2.49 13.22 -2.67
CA LEU A 35 -2.85 12.04 -1.88
C LEU A 35 -2.92 12.36 -0.39
N ASP A 36 -2.09 13.30 0.09
CA ASP A 36 -2.07 13.69 1.50
C ASP A 36 -3.37 14.39 1.93
N GLU A 37 -4.10 14.98 0.96
CA GLU A 37 -5.39 15.62 1.22
C GLU A 37 -6.54 14.62 1.29
N VAL A 38 -6.45 13.51 0.55
CA VAL A 38 -7.59 12.60 0.36
C VAL A 38 -7.46 11.27 1.11
N ILE A 39 -6.25 10.90 1.55
CA ILE A 39 -6.00 9.62 2.22
C ILE A 39 -5.88 9.81 3.73
N ILE A 40 -6.56 8.93 4.47
CA ILE A 40 -6.47 8.83 5.92
C ILE A 40 -5.92 7.45 6.23
N SER A 41 -4.81 7.38 6.97
CA SER A 41 -4.13 6.13 7.30
C SER A 41 -4.20 5.83 8.79
N ASP A 42 -4.24 4.54 9.14
CA ASP A 42 -4.30 4.07 10.53
C ASP A 42 -3.04 4.45 11.30
N ARG A 43 -1.91 4.59 10.61
CA ARG A 43 -0.62 4.96 11.17
C ARG A 43 0.02 6.05 10.32
N THR A 44 0.69 6.99 10.95
CA THR A 44 1.46 8.02 10.25
C THR A 44 2.72 8.34 11.06
N PRO A 45 3.79 8.89 10.45
CA PRO A 45 4.98 9.30 11.17
C PRO A 45 4.88 10.71 11.77
N ALA A 46 3.67 11.23 11.95
CA ALA A 46 3.47 12.61 12.41
C ALA A 46 4.11 12.89 13.79
N LYS A 47 4.16 11.87 14.65
CA LYS A 47 4.73 11.98 16.01
C LYS A 47 6.11 11.36 16.12
N GLY A 48 6.72 10.96 15.01
CA GLY A 48 8.01 10.31 14.98
C GLY A 48 8.06 9.12 14.03
N ALA A 49 9.24 8.65 13.73
CA ALA A 49 9.43 7.47 12.88
C ALA A 49 8.85 6.23 13.56
N TYR A 50 8.37 5.30 12.74
CA TYR A 50 7.94 3.98 13.22
C TYR A 50 8.38 2.90 12.24
N ALA A 51 8.31 1.66 12.67
CA ALA A 51 8.67 0.50 11.86
C ALA A 51 7.54 -0.51 11.84
N ILE A 52 7.40 -1.18 10.70
CA ILE A 52 6.52 -2.35 10.56
C ILE A 52 7.28 -3.47 9.87
N TRP A 53 6.78 -4.66 10.01
CA TRP A 53 7.28 -5.83 9.30
C TRP A 53 6.20 -6.38 8.38
N LEU A 54 6.55 -6.62 7.11
CA LEU A 54 5.70 -7.25 6.11
C LEU A 54 6.32 -8.59 5.70
N ARG A 55 5.53 -9.45 5.08
CA ARG A 55 6.11 -10.62 4.41
C ARG A 55 6.91 -10.16 3.19
N ASP A 56 8.11 -10.69 3.04
CA ASP A 56 8.99 -10.32 1.91
C ASP A 56 8.60 -11.11 0.68
N ARG A 57 7.55 -10.63 0.00
CA ARG A 57 6.96 -11.28 -1.18
C ARG A 57 6.71 -10.26 -2.27
N ILE A 58 6.90 -10.69 -3.52
CA ILE A 58 6.58 -9.84 -4.68
C ILE A 58 5.08 -9.58 -4.74
N GLU A 59 4.26 -10.62 -4.64
CA GLU A 59 2.80 -10.51 -4.71
C GLU A 59 2.19 -10.34 -3.32
N ALA A 60 1.06 -9.62 -3.27
CA ALA A 60 0.30 -9.44 -2.04
C ALA A 60 -0.09 -10.78 -1.41
N ASP A 61 -0.35 -10.79 -0.13
CA ASP A 61 -0.43 -12.00 0.69
C ASP A 61 -1.51 -12.98 0.23
N GLU A 62 -1.08 -14.20 -0.09
CA GLU A 62 -1.97 -15.32 -0.42
C GLU A 62 -2.99 -15.56 0.71
N GLU A 63 -2.56 -15.39 1.95
CA GLU A 63 -3.39 -15.58 3.13
C GLU A 63 -4.55 -14.60 3.24
N MET A 64 -4.47 -13.49 2.47
CA MET A 64 -5.45 -12.41 2.52
C MET A 64 -6.36 -12.36 1.28
N LYS A 65 -6.31 -13.39 0.44
CA LYS A 65 -7.18 -13.44 -0.75
C LYS A 65 -8.65 -13.55 -0.36
N ASN A 66 -9.52 -12.92 -1.14
CA ASN A 66 -10.98 -12.94 -0.95
C ASN A 66 -11.43 -12.37 0.41
N ILE A 67 -10.63 -11.49 1.00
CA ILE A 67 -10.99 -10.80 2.25
C ILE A 67 -11.10 -9.31 1.94
N SER A 68 -12.29 -8.74 2.16
CA SER A 68 -12.55 -7.31 1.94
C SER A 68 -11.92 -6.46 3.04
N ALA A 69 -11.76 -5.16 2.76
CA ALA A 69 -11.25 -4.23 3.76
C ALA A 69 -12.15 -4.15 5.00
N ASN A 70 -13.48 -4.24 4.83
CA ASN A 70 -14.40 -4.25 5.95
C ASN A 70 -14.27 -5.52 6.79
N GLN A 71 -14.06 -6.68 6.16
CA GLN A 71 -13.79 -7.93 6.89
C GLN A 71 -12.48 -7.86 7.67
N ILE A 72 -11.43 -7.27 7.06
CA ILE A 72 -10.15 -7.06 7.73
C ILE A 72 -10.34 -6.22 8.98
N LYS A 73 -11.11 -5.13 8.87
CA LYS A 73 -11.40 -4.25 10.01
C LYS A 73 -12.17 -4.97 11.10
N GLN A 74 -13.20 -5.75 10.74
CA GLN A 74 -13.99 -6.55 11.69
C GLN A 74 -13.13 -7.57 12.43
N GLN A 75 -12.18 -8.19 11.73
CA GLN A 75 -11.28 -9.19 12.30
C GLN A 75 -10.09 -8.56 13.02
N GLN A 76 -9.98 -7.24 13.00
CA GLN A 76 -8.90 -6.48 13.65
C GLN A 76 -7.51 -6.91 13.17
N ILE A 77 -7.38 -7.26 11.88
CA ILE A 77 -6.11 -7.61 11.27
C ILE A 77 -5.37 -6.33 10.92
N ILE A 78 -4.12 -6.22 11.34
CA ILE A 78 -3.26 -5.11 10.98
C ILE A 78 -2.70 -5.34 9.59
N THR A 79 -2.92 -4.37 8.69
CA THR A 79 -2.46 -4.44 7.30
C THR A 79 -1.77 -3.13 6.91
N CYS A 80 -1.02 -3.15 5.80
CA CYS A 80 -0.26 -1.98 5.38
C CYS A 80 -1.16 -0.81 4.99
N THR A 81 -0.63 0.39 5.20
CA THR A 81 -1.19 1.64 4.69
C THR A 81 -0.71 1.89 3.26
N LEU A 82 -1.28 2.91 2.60
CA LEU A 82 -0.85 3.30 1.26
C LEU A 82 0.62 3.73 1.25
N GLU A 83 1.03 4.59 2.17
CA GLU A 83 2.41 5.07 2.24
C GLU A 83 3.39 3.93 2.53
N GLU A 84 3.02 2.98 3.37
CA GLU A 84 3.85 1.81 3.64
C GLU A 84 4.05 0.96 2.39
N ARG A 85 2.99 0.76 1.61
CA ARG A 85 3.07 0.00 0.36
C ARG A 85 3.92 0.73 -0.69
N ILE A 86 3.74 2.03 -0.85
CA ILE A 86 4.54 2.82 -1.82
C ILE A 86 6.00 2.83 -1.39
N LEU A 87 6.28 2.97 -0.11
CA LEU A 87 7.65 2.91 0.41
C LEU A 87 8.29 1.55 0.13
N TYR A 88 7.54 0.46 0.29
CA TYR A 88 8.03 -0.88 -0.05
C TYR A 88 8.35 -0.99 -1.56
N GLU A 89 7.48 -0.44 -2.43
CA GLU A 89 7.75 -0.39 -3.86
C GLU A 89 9.07 0.32 -4.17
N LEU A 90 9.25 1.50 -3.58
CA LEU A 90 10.46 2.30 -3.79
C LEU A 90 11.71 1.55 -3.33
N LYS A 91 11.66 0.95 -2.15
CA LYS A 91 12.75 0.18 -1.58
C LYS A 91 13.07 -1.05 -2.42
N TYR A 92 12.05 -1.80 -2.81
CA TYR A 92 12.19 -3.00 -3.61
C TYR A 92 12.79 -2.69 -4.99
N PHE A 93 12.34 -1.61 -5.63
CA PHE A 93 12.88 -1.19 -6.92
C PHE A 93 14.35 -0.82 -6.80
N LYS A 94 14.75 -0.11 -5.77
CA LYS A 94 16.16 0.27 -5.54
C LYS A 94 17.04 -0.96 -5.28
N GLU A 95 16.50 -1.99 -4.65
CA GLU A 95 17.24 -3.22 -4.36
C GLU A 95 17.35 -4.14 -5.56
N THR A 96 16.30 -4.24 -6.39
CA THR A 96 16.17 -5.30 -7.40
C THR A 96 15.99 -4.81 -8.82
N ASN A 97 15.67 -3.54 -9.02
CA ASN A 97 15.24 -2.97 -10.31
C ASN A 97 13.95 -3.63 -10.84
N GLN A 98 13.16 -4.22 -9.96
CA GLN A 98 11.89 -4.88 -10.27
C GLN A 98 10.75 -4.27 -9.45
N HIS A 99 9.53 -4.73 -9.69
CA HIS A 99 8.32 -4.17 -9.11
C HIS A 99 7.52 -5.21 -8.33
N LEU A 100 6.73 -4.73 -7.37
CA LEU A 100 5.79 -5.55 -6.61
C LEU A 100 4.45 -5.65 -7.36
N ASP A 101 3.70 -6.70 -7.07
CA ASP A 101 2.33 -6.90 -7.57
C ASP A 101 2.22 -6.77 -9.09
N VAL A 102 2.99 -7.57 -9.79
CA VAL A 102 2.92 -7.66 -11.26
C VAL A 102 1.78 -8.57 -11.70
N GLN A 103 1.26 -9.43 -10.84
CA GLN A 103 0.15 -10.35 -11.11
C GLN A 103 -1.05 -10.11 -10.20
N LYS A 104 -0.83 -9.67 -8.97
CA LYS A 104 -1.89 -9.42 -7.98
C LYS A 104 -1.97 -7.93 -7.66
N ILE A 105 -2.77 -7.57 -6.67
CA ILE A 105 -3.03 -6.18 -6.30
C ILE A 105 -2.96 -6.09 -4.78
N THR A 106 -2.17 -5.14 -4.25
CA THR A 106 -2.20 -4.87 -2.82
C THR A 106 -3.38 -3.96 -2.48
N LEU A 107 -4.30 -4.47 -1.69
CA LEU A 107 -5.34 -3.67 -1.04
C LEU A 107 -4.72 -3.00 0.19
N CYS A 108 -4.60 -1.67 0.16
CA CYS A 108 -4.00 -0.92 1.28
C CYS A 108 -5.06 -0.66 2.34
N ALA A 109 -5.48 -1.73 3.02
CA ALA A 109 -6.62 -1.69 3.95
C ALA A 109 -6.35 -0.89 5.23
N GLY A 110 -5.09 -0.54 5.50
CA GLY A 110 -4.73 0.41 6.55
C GLY A 110 -5.00 1.86 6.20
N SER A 111 -5.52 2.14 5.02
CA SER A 111 -5.85 3.48 4.55
C SER A 111 -7.26 3.55 3.99
N ARG A 112 -7.85 4.75 4.01
CA ARG A 112 -9.15 5.05 3.41
C ARG A 112 -9.08 6.46 2.81
N ASN A 113 -9.95 6.74 1.83
CA ASN A 113 -10.20 8.13 1.49
C ASN A 113 -11.37 8.67 2.33
N GLN A 114 -11.69 9.95 2.15
CA GLN A 114 -12.75 10.61 2.91
C GLN A 114 -14.13 9.98 2.66
N SER A 115 -14.34 9.35 1.50
CA SER A 115 -15.59 8.66 1.15
C SER A 115 -15.62 7.20 1.63
N GLY A 116 -14.57 6.72 2.28
CA GLY A 116 -14.48 5.35 2.78
C GLY A 116 -13.94 4.33 1.78
N VAL A 117 -13.64 4.73 0.54
CA VAL A 117 -13.02 3.80 -0.43
C VAL A 117 -11.57 3.54 -0.05
N VAL A 118 -11.05 2.40 -0.50
CA VAL A 118 -9.75 1.88 -0.09
C VAL A 118 -8.77 1.98 -1.24
N PRO A 119 -7.59 2.59 -1.04
CA PRO A 119 -6.57 2.61 -2.10
C PRO A 119 -5.97 1.23 -2.32
N ASN A 120 -5.52 0.99 -3.55
CA ASN A 120 -4.75 -0.18 -3.90
C ASN A 120 -3.56 0.22 -4.76
N VAL A 121 -2.54 -0.65 -4.79
CA VAL A 121 -1.34 -0.43 -5.60
C VAL A 121 -0.99 -1.71 -6.32
N ARG A 122 -0.60 -1.57 -7.60
CA ARG A 122 -0.07 -2.66 -8.42
C ARG A 122 0.82 -2.11 -9.51
N TRP A 123 1.59 -2.98 -10.12
CA TRP A 123 2.31 -2.67 -11.36
C TRP A 123 1.46 -3.13 -12.54
N TYR A 124 0.96 -2.18 -13.32
CA TYR A 124 0.06 -2.47 -14.42
C TYR A 124 0.29 -1.50 -15.58
N GLY A 125 0.33 -2.02 -16.81
CA GLY A 125 0.54 -1.16 -17.98
C GLY A 125 1.90 -0.46 -17.94
N SER A 126 2.94 -1.11 -17.42
CA SER A 126 4.30 -0.59 -17.27
C SER A 126 4.40 0.63 -16.37
N LYS A 127 3.55 0.72 -15.36
CA LYS A 127 3.56 1.82 -14.37
C LYS A 127 3.09 1.34 -13.00
N MET A 128 3.49 2.05 -11.96
CA MET A 128 2.89 1.89 -10.63
C MET A 128 1.52 2.56 -10.65
N PHE A 129 0.49 1.78 -10.43
CA PHE A 129 -0.90 2.19 -10.54
C PHE A 129 -1.51 2.27 -9.15
N VAL A 130 -1.94 3.47 -8.74
CA VAL A 130 -2.66 3.68 -7.48
C VAL A 130 -4.13 3.89 -7.82
N GLY A 131 -4.94 2.88 -7.51
CA GLY A 131 -6.38 2.90 -7.74
C GLY A 131 -7.16 2.87 -6.45
N TRP A 132 -8.45 2.52 -6.55
CA TRP A 132 -9.34 2.42 -5.39
C TRP A 132 -10.32 1.26 -5.58
N TYR A 133 -10.81 0.76 -4.45
CA TYR A 133 -11.87 -0.26 -4.39
C TYR A 133 -12.88 0.12 -3.32
N ASN A 134 -14.12 -0.36 -3.48
CA ASN A 134 -15.11 -0.25 -2.40
C ASN A 134 -14.67 -1.11 -1.21
N PRO A 135 -15.01 -0.70 0.03
CA PRO A 135 -14.55 -1.44 1.22
C PRO A 135 -15.10 -2.86 1.33
N ASP A 136 -16.14 -3.21 0.56
CA ASP A 136 -16.70 -4.57 0.54
C ASP A 136 -16.21 -5.41 -0.65
N ASP A 137 -15.40 -4.84 -1.54
CA ASP A 137 -14.88 -5.59 -2.70
C ASP A 137 -13.94 -6.70 -2.24
N GLN A 138 -14.08 -7.86 -2.86
CA GLN A 138 -13.22 -9.00 -2.62
C GLN A 138 -13.10 -9.86 -3.89
N ASP A 139 -11.89 -10.32 -4.19
CA ASP A 139 -11.61 -11.29 -5.25
C ASP A 139 -10.22 -11.92 -5.03
N ASP A 140 -9.84 -12.88 -5.89
CA ASP A 140 -8.57 -13.59 -5.76
C ASP A 140 -7.34 -12.72 -6.01
N LEU A 141 -7.47 -11.67 -6.82
CA LEU A 141 -6.35 -10.80 -7.18
C LEU A 141 -6.11 -9.73 -6.14
N LEU A 142 -7.15 -9.32 -5.42
CA LEU A 142 -7.13 -8.21 -4.48
C LEU A 142 -6.85 -8.72 -3.08
N ARG A 143 -5.67 -8.41 -2.57
CA ARG A 143 -5.17 -8.94 -1.30
C ARG A 143 -4.50 -7.85 -0.48
N ALA A 144 -4.78 -7.80 0.81
CA ALA A 144 -3.99 -6.97 1.71
C ALA A 144 -2.60 -7.60 1.94
N ARG A 145 -1.69 -6.81 2.49
CA ARG A 145 -0.44 -7.29 3.07
C ARG A 145 -0.56 -7.14 4.58
N ALA A 146 -0.58 -8.25 5.29
CA ALA A 146 -0.61 -8.22 6.74
C ALA A 146 0.68 -7.58 7.28
N ALA A 147 0.57 -6.91 8.40
CA ALA A 147 1.70 -6.21 9.03
C ALA A 147 1.83 -6.58 10.49
N VAL A 148 3.08 -6.59 10.97
CA VAL A 148 3.41 -6.71 12.39
C VAL A 148 4.07 -5.40 12.80
N ILE A 149 3.57 -4.81 13.85
CA ILE A 149 4.09 -3.55 14.39
C ILE A 149 5.12 -3.81 15.46
#